data_fc2806d931f0b68ff0092b4abc6787b3
#
_entry.id   fc2806d931f0b68ff0092b4abc6787b3
#
_cell.length_a   1.000
_cell.length_b   1.000
_cell.length_c   1.000
_cell.angle_alpha   90.00
_cell.angle_beta   90.00
_cell.angle_gamma   90.00
#
_symmetry.space_group_name_H-M   'P 1'
#
loop_
_entity.id
_entity.type
_entity.pdbx_description
1 polymer ?
#
loop_
_entity_poly.entity_id
_entity_poly.type
_entity_poly.pdbx_seq_one_letter_code
_entity_poly.pdbx_strand_id
1 'polypeptide(L)'
;MKRRTFLQMSIPLAAGLVLPACKRIEGSIEKPVLSIVLRGGRSFVDGRWQTMDIGIDDAGRLRFGTALRGTETLNVSGRVVSPGFIDILADNSMSPETTYAIFEKYKVSDGVTTALQMHGGSADCGAYYRRFARLPHSINYGVSTFVMGIRARSGGARQVEKSLNEGALGVSHSLEYQPAPYKEMLEYAKLAKKYDRPMFLHLRYSSKEKELEGVDEAIRLAKDTGARVHIDHLHSTGGTFHMEQALEKIRAANAQGLTITTCVYPYSYWATYLSNNRFGAGWQERYGLSYSDLRIVGSSERLTARTFAHYRKASALAAVPEGTMPLDRTVDVALKESFCMIGSDGGIQFEPRANSHPRGAGCFATAIRHALDIGMPLEKILEKMTSLPRSVMLPALRERGILEEGAIADLTVFDTATIRGNATVDNPNQFSSGIDLVIVNGKIAFRDGRLAAKNGAAVKA
;
A
#
# COMPACT_ATOMS: atom_id res chain seq x y z
N MET A 1 -10.89 -12.00 73.39
CA MET A 1 -11.92 -11.68 74.42
C MET A 1 -12.62 -10.38 74.03
N LYS A 2 -13.87 -10.42 73.78
CA LYS A 2 -15.05 -9.60 74.09
C LYS A 2 -16.10 -9.76 73.05
N ARG A 3 -17.15 -10.49 73.42
CA ARG A 3 -18.45 -10.60 72.77
C ARG A 3 -19.22 -9.30 72.97
N ARG A 4 -20.06 -8.90 71.97
CA ARG A 4 -21.27 -8.08 72.15
C ARG A 4 -22.25 -8.48 71.05
N THR A 5 -23.22 -9.24 71.40
CA THR A 5 -24.62 -9.12 71.78
C THR A 5 -25.52 -8.53 70.67
N PHE A 6 -26.41 -9.45 70.20
CA PHE A 6 -27.60 -9.19 69.33
C PHE A 6 -28.62 -8.32 70.03
N LEU A 7 -29.23 -7.42 69.28
CA LEU A 7 -30.54 -6.87 69.62
C LEU A 7 -31.48 -7.14 68.44
N GLN A 8 -32.48 -7.97 68.70
CA GLN A 8 -33.66 -8.13 67.85
C GLN A 8 -34.61 -6.96 68.11
N MET A 9 -35.03 -6.27 67.03
CA MET A 9 -36.16 -5.38 67.05
C MET A 9 -37.20 -5.87 66.05
N SER A 10 -38.37 -6.23 66.54
CA SER A 10 -39.59 -6.60 65.85
C SER A 10 -40.24 -5.35 65.22
N ILE A 11 -40.59 -5.41 63.97
CA ILE A 11 -41.37 -4.37 63.26
C ILE A 11 -42.79 -4.92 62.94
N PRO A 12 -43.83 -4.15 63.15
CA PRO A 12 -45.19 -4.60 62.88
C PRO A 12 -45.56 -4.48 61.39
N LEU A 13 -46.44 -5.38 60.97
CA LEU A 13 -47.17 -5.41 59.70
C LEU A 13 -47.99 -4.14 59.50
N ALA A 14 -47.78 -3.43 58.37
CA ALA A 14 -48.67 -2.39 57.88
C ALA A 14 -48.96 -2.59 56.37
N ALA A 15 -50.22 -2.79 56.13
CA ALA A 15 -51.13 -2.50 55.02
C ALA A 15 -50.54 -2.41 53.60
N GLY A 16 -51.09 -3.20 52.70
CA GLY A 16 -50.84 -3.22 51.27
C GLY A 16 -51.12 -1.89 50.56
N LEU A 17 -50.11 -1.42 49.80
CA LEU A 17 -50.25 -0.46 48.70
C LEU A 17 -50.08 -1.24 47.39
N VAL A 18 -51.17 -1.41 46.65
CA VAL A 18 -51.19 -1.90 45.27
C VAL A 18 -50.61 -0.78 44.41
N LEU A 19 -49.34 -0.92 44.03
CA LEU A 19 -48.75 -0.08 42.99
C LEU A 19 -49.26 -0.55 41.63
N PRO A 20 -49.65 0.37 40.73
CA PRO A 20 -50.04 0.00 39.37
C PRO A 20 -48.80 -0.57 38.64
N ALA A 21 -49.02 -1.70 37.97
CA ALA A 21 -48.03 -2.32 37.13
C ALA A 21 -47.49 -1.32 36.08
N CYS A 22 -46.25 -0.86 36.25
CA CYS A 22 -45.55 -0.21 35.17
C CYS A 22 -45.50 -1.16 33.99
N LYS A 23 -46.33 -0.90 32.97
CA LYS A 23 -46.11 -1.47 31.64
C LYS A 23 -44.66 -1.11 31.23
N ARG A 24 -43.79 -2.13 31.20
CA ARG A 24 -42.53 -2.02 30.45
C ARG A 24 -42.93 -1.63 29.03
N ILE A 25 -42.66 -0.38 28.67
CA ILE A 25 -42.60 0.02 27.29
C ILE A 25 -41.33 -0.67 26.78
N GLU A 26 -41.46 -1.85 26.19
CA GLU A 26 -40.48 -2.41 25.30
C GLU A 26 -40.46 -1.51 24.05
N GLY A 27 -39.83 -0.37 24.17
CA GLY A 27 -39.45 0.41 23.02
C GLY A 27 -38.51 -0.48 22.21
N SER A 28 -38.97 -0.99 21.09
CA SER A 28 -38.09 -1.53 20.07
C SER A 28 -37.12 -0.40 19.71
N ILE A 29 -35.90 -0.49 20.18
CA ILE A 29 -34.81 0.39 19.69
C ILE A 29 -34.69 0.02 18.21
N GLU A 30 -35.32 0.82 17.35
CA GLU A 30 -35.15 0.67 15.92
C GLU A 30 -33.63 0.72 15.67
N LYS A 31 -33.10 -0.36 15.09
CA LYS A 31 -31.67 -0.38 14.71
C LYS A 31 -31.44 0.81 13.79
N PRO A 32 -30.38 1.60 14.02
CA PRO A 32 -30.08 2.76 13.19
C PRO A 32 -29.97 2.34 11.72
N VAL A 33 -30.59 3.10 10.84
CA VAL A 33 -30.48 2.89 9.40
C VAL A 33 -29.07 3.26 8.98
N LEU A 34 -28.38 2.34 8.31
CA LEU A 34 -27.01 2.54 7.82
C LEU A 34 -27.05 3.25 6.46
N SER A 35 -25.95 3.90 6.07
CA SER A 35 -25.84 4.52 4.75
C SER A 35 -25.83 3.46 3.65
N ILE A 36 -25.03 2.41 3.83
CA ILE A 36 -24.85 1.32 2.84
C ILE A 36 -24.85 -0.02 3.58
N VAL A 37 -25.45 -1.04 2.96
CA VAL A 37 -25.32 -2.44 3.35
C VAL A 37 -24.86 -3.27 2.16
N LEU A 38 -23.73 -3.97 2.31
CA LEU A 38 -23.24 -4.99 1.38
C LEU A 38 -23.78 -6.34 1.84
N ARG A 39 -24.62 -7.00 1.01
CA ARG A 39 -25.26 -8.27 1.36
C ARG A 39 -24.59 -9.47 0.74
N GLY A 40 -24.36 -10.49 1.56
CA GLY A 40 -24.00 -11.83 1.12
C GLY A 40 -22.60 -11.94 0.55
N GLY A 41 -21.72 -10.99 0.87
CA GLY A 41 -20.32 -11.02 0.46
C GLY A 41 -19.50 -12.03 1.24
N ARG A 42 -18.48 -12.59 0.61
CA ARG A 42 -17.52 -13.50 1.24
C ARG A 42 -16.33 -12.71 1.77
N SER A 43 -16.09 -12.75 3.05
CA SER A 43 -14.99 -12.03 3.73
C SER A 43 -14.16 -12.96 4.58
N PHE A 44 -12.86 -12.65 4.72
CA PHE A 44 -11.95 -13.34 5.62
C PHE A 44 -11.86 -12.57 6.93
N VAL A 45 -12.48 -13.09 7.97
CA VAL A 45 -12.57 -12.46 9.29
C VAL A 45 -12.30 -13.51 10.36
N ASP A 46 -11.57 -13.16 11.42
CA ASP A 46 -11.22 -14.05 12.53
C ASP A 46 -10.59 -15.38 12.06
N GLY A 47 -9.71 -15.30 11.07
CA GLY A 47 -8.95 -16.44 10.56
C GLY A 47 -9.73 -17.41 9.68
N ARG A 48 -10.96 -17.06 9.26
CA ARG A 48 -11.82 -17.92 8.41
C ARG A 48 -12.63 -17.13 7.38
N TRP A 49 -12.97 -17.81 6.31
CA TRP A 49 -13.88 -17.29 5.30
C TRP A 49 -15.34 -17.39 5.78
N GLN A 50 -16.07 -16.29 5.69
CA GLN A 50 -17.47 -16.20 6.09
C GLN A 50 -18.29 -15.46 5.03
N THR A 51 -19.51 -15.91 4.79
CA THR A 51 -20.50 -15.12 4.04
C THR A 51 -21.27 -14.27 5.05
N MET A 52 -21.23 -12.96 4.88
CA MET A 52 -21.80 -12.03 5.85
C MET A 52 -22.27 -10.73 5.20
N ASP A 53 -23.13 -10.02 5.92
CA ASP A 53 -23.51 -8.66 5.59
C ASP A 53 -22.55 -7.68 6.27
N ILE A 54 -22.15 -6.64 5.56
CA ILE A 54 -21.32 -5.56 6.09
C ILE A 54 -22.08 -4.25 5.91
N GLY A 55 -22.31 -3.55 7.01
CA GLY A 55 -22.93 -2.24 7.02
C GLY A 55 -21.92 -1.12 7.12
N ILE A 56 -22.29 0.05 6.63
CA ILE A 56 -21.53 1.30 6.74
C ILE A 56 -22.45 2.36 7.30
N ASP A 57 -22.07 2.96 8.42
CA ASP A 57 -22.83 4.04 9.04
C ASP A 57 -22.57 5.41 8.39
N ASP A 58 -23.28 6.44 8.84
CA ASP A 58 -23.18 7.80 8.32
C ASP A 58 -21.81 8.44 8.59
N ALA A 59 -21.08 7.94 9.58
CA ALA A 59 -19.69 8.35 9.86
C ALA A 59 -18.65 7.62 8.99
N GLY A 60 -19.10 6.73 8.07
CA GLY A 60 -18.23 5.94 7.22
C GLY A 60 -17.51 4.81 7.95
N ARG A 61 -18.13 4.26 9.00
CA ARG A 61 -17.57 3.20 9.83
C ARG A 61 -18.25 1.86 9.55
N LEU A 62 -17.47 0.79 9.63
CA LEU A 62 -17.96 -0.58 9.47
C LEU A 62 -18.88 -0.98 10.62
N ARG A 63 -19.96 -1.68 10.29
CA ARG A 63 -20.93 -2.28 11.21
C ARG A 63 -21.20 -3.71 10.81
N PHE A 64 -21.09 -4.62 11.77
CA PHE A 64 -21.40 -6.03 11.57
C PHE A 64 -22.69 -6.41 12.30
N GLY A 65 -23.40 -7.40 11.78
CA GLY A 65 -24.61 -7.90 12.44
C GLY A 65 -25.52 -8.64 11.49
N THR A 66 -26.57 -9.21 12.07
CA THR A 66 -27.66 -9.85 11.33
C THR A 66 -28.79 -8.87 11.04
N ALA A 67 -29.40 -9.01 9.88
CA ALA A 67 -30.58 -8.19 9.48
C ALA A 67 -30.28 -6.66 9.49
N LEU A 68 -29.09 -6.27 8.96
CA LEU A 68 -28.73 -4.87 8.78
C LEU A 68 -29.73 -4.19 7.82
N ARG A 69 -30.07 -2.92 8.11
CA ARG A 69 -30.91 -2.07 7.25
C ARG A 69 -30.10 -0.86 6.80
N GLY A 70 -30.11 -0.58 5.51
CA GLY A 70 -29.40 0.56 4.94
C GLY A 70 -30.28 1.35 3.97
N THR A 71 -29.95 2.62 3.79
CA THR A 71 -30.56 3.47 2.78
C THR A 71 -30.26 2.92 1.37
N GLU A 72 -29.04 2.44 1.16
CA GLU A 72 -28.63 1.71 -0.04
C GLU A 72 -28.26 0.27 0.35
N THR A 73 -28.77 -0.70 -0.39
CA THR A 73 -28.41 -2.12 -0.20
C THR A 73 -27.87 -2.67 -1.51
N LEU A 74 -26.64 -3.18 -1.48
CA LEU A 74 -25.93 -3.75 -2.62
C LEU A 74 -25.80 -5.26 -2.43
N ASN A 75 -26.32 -6.04 -3.38
CA ASN A 75 -26.10 -7.48 -3.40
C ASN A 75 -24.69 -7.76 -3.95
N VAL A 76 -23.82 -8.32 -3.12
CA VAL A 76 -22.46 -8.72 -3.44
C VAL A 76 -22.24 -10.23 -3.24
N SER A 77 -23.33 -11.01 -3.35
CA SER A 77 -23.28 -12.47 -3.29
C SER A 77 -22.35 -13.03 -4.37
N GLY A 78 -21.51 -14.00 -4.01
CA GLY A 78 -20.50 -14.58 -4.89
C GLY A 78 -19.27 -13.72 -5.07
N ARG A 79 -19.19 -12.54 -4.45
CA ARG A 79 -18.02 -11.66 -4.47
C ARG A 79 -17.22 -11.77 -3.18
N VAL A 80 -15.95 -11.46 -3.28
CA VAL A 80 -15.09 -11.23 -2.12
C VAL A 80 -15.22 -9.78 -1.69
N VAL A 81 -15.46 -9.56 -0.39
CA VAL A 81 -15.38 -8.24 0.24
C VAL A 81 -14.16 -8.24 1.15
N SER A 82 -13.18 -7.42 0.79
CA SER A 82 -11.89 -7.27 1.47
C SER A 82 -11.77 -5.86 2.04
N PRO A 83 -10.90 -5.64 3.05
CA PRO A 83 -10.40 -4.28 3.28
C PRO A 83 -9.86 -3.72 1.97
N GLY A 84 -9.98 -2.42 1.78
CA GLY A 84 -9.41 -1.73 0.63
C GLY A 84 -7.89 -1.90 0.56
N PHE A 85 -7.36 -2.09 -0.63
CA PHE A 85 -5.93 -2.33 -0.81
C PHE A 85 -5.11 -1.09 -0.47
N ILE A 86 -3.94 -1.31 0.12
CA ILE A 86 -2.99 -0.27 0.51
C ILE A 86 -1.76 -0.41 -0.37
N ASP A 87 -1.55 0.54 -1.26
CA ASP A 87 -0.31 0.65 -2.03
C ASP A 87 0.73 1.41 -1.21
N ILE A 88 1.61 0.67 -0.58
CA ILE A 88 2.66 1.24 0.29
C ILE A 88 3.82 1.84 -0.52
N LEU A 89 3.93 1.50 -1.80
CA LEU A 89 5.00 1.96 -2.67
C LEU A 89 4.44 2.59 -3.94
N ALA A 90 3.53 3.56 -3.78
CA ALA A 90 3.10 4.38 -4.89
C ALA A 90 4.16 5.44 -5.20
N ASP A 91 4.31 5.77 -6.48
CA ASP A 91 5.17 6.86 -6.94
C ASP A 91 4.39 7.80 -7.85
N ASN A 92 4.32 9.06 -7.49
CA ASN A 92 3.80 10.13 -8.32
C ASN A 92 4.52 11.45 -8.02
N SER A 93 5.82 11.45 -8.24
CA SER A 93 6.69 12.58 -7.91
C SER A 93 6.67 13.72 -8.92
N MET A 94 6.12 13.53 -10.13
CA MET A 94 6.35 14.42 -11.28
C MET A 94 5.41 15.61 -11.29
N SER A 95 4.48 15.94 -10.88
CA SER A 95 3.55 17.08 -10.90
C SER A 95 2.22 16.70 -10.27
N PRO A 96 2.21 16.58 -8.97
CA PRO A 96 1.08 16.01 -8.26
C PRO A 96 -0.28 16.60 -8.64
N GLU A 97 -0.40 17.91 -8.84
CA GLU A 97 -1.69 18.52 -9.17
C GLU A 97 -2.20 18.16 -10.56
N THR A 98 -1.30 17.98 -11.53
CA THR A 98 -1.69 17.70 -12.91
C THR A 98 -1.82 16.22 -13.19
N THR A 99 -1.07 15.37 -12.47
CA THR A 99 -1.05 13.93 -12.70
C THR A 99 -1.84 13.15 -11.66
N TYR A 100 -2.10 13.70 -10.46
CA TYR A 100 -2.67 12.95 -9.36
C TYR A 100 -4.10 12.45 -9.64
N ALA A 101 -4.94 13.26 -10.27
CA ALA A 101 -6.28 12.82 -10.66
C ALA A 101 -6.27 11.67 -11.67
N ILE A 102 -5.24 11.63 -12.54
CA ILE A 102 -5.01 10.51 -13.47
C ILE A 102 -4.52 9.29 -12.70
N PHE A 103 -3.57 9.47 -11.80
CA PHE A 103 -3.04 8.44 -10.93
C PHE A 103 -4.14 7.78 -10.09
N GLU A 104 -4.96 8.56 -9.38
CA GLU A 104 -6.02 8.06 -8.51
C GLU A 104 -7.03 7.18 -9.23
N LYS A 105 -7.43 7.54 -10.47
CA LYS A 105 -8.43 6.76 -11.21
C LYS A 105 -7.95 5.34 -11.52
N TYR A 106 -6.64 5.17 -11.78
CA TYR A 106 -6.06 3.84 -12.01
C TYR A 106 -5.88 3.08 -10.71
N LYS A 107 -5.51 3.76 -9.62
CA LYS A 107 -5.40 3.13 -8.30
C LYS A 107 -6.75 2.63 -7.80
N VAL A 108 -7.78 3.47 -7.83
CA VAL A 108 -9.12 3.06 -7.37
C VAL A 108 -9.72 1.96 -8.24
N SER A 109 -9.50 1.99 -9.56
CA SER A 109 -9.97 0.92 -10.46
C SER A 109 -9.24 -0.42 -10.27
N ASP A 110 -8.11 -0.42 -9.59
CA ASP A 110 -7.33 -1.61 -9.19
C ASP A 110 -7.59 -2.04 -7.73
N GLY A 111 -8.65 -1.48 -7.10
CA GLY A 111 -9.05 -1.81 -5.75
C GLY A 111 -8.30 -1.09 -4.63
N VAL A 112 -7.40 -0.17 -4.97
CA VAL A 112 -6.62 0.59 -3.99
C VAL A 112 -7.46 1.70 -3.39
N THR A 113 -7.58 1.72 -2.07
CA THR A 113 -8.25 2.78 -1.31
C THR A 113 -7.28 3.77 -0.68
N THR A 114 -6.01 3.35 -0.52
CA THR A 114 -4.96 4.14 0.10
C THR A 114 -3.66 3.98 -0.67
N ALA A 115 -3.13 5.07 -1.22
CA ALA A 115 -1.84 5.08 -1.90
C ALA A 115 -0.85 5.99 -1.17
N LEU A 116 0.26 5.42 -0.73
CA LEU A 116 1.29 6.10 0.03
C LEU A 116 2.55 6.25 -0.82
N GLN A 117 3.00 7.49 -0.99
CA GLN A 117 4.19 7.81 -1.78
C GLN A 117 5.44 7.64 -0.92
N MET A 118 5.81 6.39 -0.66
CA MET A 118 6.92 6.07 0.22
C MET A 118 8.24 5.84 -0.53
N HIS A 119 8.20 5.56 -1.82
CA HIS A 119 9.40 5.49 -2.67
C HIS A 119 9.95 6.89 -3.00
N GLY A 120 9.09 7.80 -3.42
CA GLY A 120 9.40 9.19 -3.71
C GLY A 120 9.12 10.10 -2.51
N GLY A 121 7.94 10.67 -2.46
CA GLY A 121 7.51 11.53 -1.36
C GLY A 121 7.70 13.02 -1.61
N SER A 122 7.86 13.80 -0.55
CA SER A 122 8.01 15.26 -0.63
C SER A 122 9.20 15.76 0.16
N ALA A 123 9.91 16.74 -0.39
CA ALA A 123 10.96 17.47 0.35
C ALA A 123 10.38 18.44 1.39
N ASP A 124 9.08 18.78 1.31
CA ASP A 124 8.32 19.58 2.27
C ASP A 124 6.93 18.96 2.44
N CYS A 125 6.80 18.09 3.44
CA CYS A 125 5.57 17.35 3.67
C CYS A 125 4.42 18.24 4.14
N GLY A 126 4.71 19.28 4.91
CA GLY A 126 3.71 20.25 5.33
C GLY A 126 3.09 20.98 4.14
N ALA A 127 3.91 21.46 3.20
CA ALA A 127 3.43 22.09 1.97
C ALA A 127 2.63 21.10 1.12
N TYR A 128 3.10 19.84 0.98
CA TYR A 128 2.38 18.80 0.29
C TYR A 128 0.97 18.62 0.85
N TYR A 129 0.82 18.39 2.14
CA TYR A 129 -0.49 18.18 2.75
C TYR A 129 -1.41 19.39 2.66
N ARG A 130 -0.87 20.61 2.84
CA ARG A 130 -1.67 21.85 2.66
C ARG A 130 -2.20 22.01 1.24
N ARG A 131 -1.40 21.64 0.25
CA ARG A 131 -1.74 21.73 -1.17
C ARG A 131 -2.77 20.67 -1.56
N PHE A 132 -2.53 19.41 -1.19
CA PHE A 132 -3.40 18.30 -1.51
C PHE A 132 -4.77 18.40 -0.81
N ALA A 133 -4.83 18.91 0.42
CA ALA A 133 -6.10 19.12 1.12
C ALA A 133 -7.08 20.06 0.39
N ARG A 134 -6.63 20.81 -0.62
CA ARG A 134 -7.48 21.71 -1.43
C ARG A 134 -8.12 21.01 -2.62
N LEU A 135 -7.74 19.78 -2.90
CA LEU A 135 -8.19 19.00 -4.04
C LEU A 135 -9.12 17.88 -3.57
N PRO A 136 -10.14 17.53 -4.36
CA PRO A 136 -10.96 16.36 -4.09
C PRO A 136 -10.22 15.08 -4.52
N HIS A 137 -10.16 14.08 -3.65
CA HIS A 137 -9.42 12.82 -3.85
C HIS A 137 -10.34 11.61 -3.93
N SER A 138 -10.07 10.69 -4.86
CA SER A 138 -10.78 9.42 -4.98
C SER A 138 -10.26 8.37 -3.99
N ILE A 139 -9.02 8.49 -3.54
CA ILE A 139 -8.35 7.58 -2.61
C ILE A 139 -7.66 8.35 -1.49
N ASN A 140 -7.37 7.66 -0.39
CA ASN A 140 -6.55 8.20 0.68
C ASN A 140 -5.09 8.35 0.21
N TYR A 141 -4.43 9.38 0.68
CA TYR A 141 -3.08 9.73 0.25
C TYR A 141 -2.17 10.06 1.44
N GLY A 142 -0.89 9.77 1.29
CA GLY A 142 0.13 10.08 2.29
C GLY A 142 1.51 10.08 1.67
N VAL A 143 2.50 10.60 2.40
CA VAL A 143 3.81 10.89 1.84
C VAL A 143 4.91 10.70 2.86
N SER A 144 6.08 10.20 2.40
CA SER A 144 7.34 10.21 3.15
C SER A 144 8.07 11.53 2.98
N THR A 145 9.03 11.80 3.86
CA THR A 145 10.02 12.85 3.61
C THR A 145 11.06 12.34 2.60
N PHE A 146 11.14 13.01 1.45
CA PHE A 146 11.95 12.61 0.31
C PHE A 146 13.36 13.19 0.39
N VAL A 147 14.30 12.40 0.88
CA VAL A 147 15.68 12.81 1.12
C VAL A 147 16.37 13.29 -0.15
N MET A 148 16.16 12.62 -1.29
CA MET A 148 16.75 13.07 -2.57
C MET A 148 16.34 14.51 -2.91
N GLY A 149 15.06 14.84 -2.74
CA GLY A 149 14.54 16.18 -2.99
C GLY A 149 15.07 17.21 -1.99
N ILE A 150 15.32 16.81 -0.75
CA ILE A 150 15.95 17.65 0.28
C ILE A 150 17.41 17.94 -0.08
N ARG A 151 18.18 16.90 -0.42
CA ARG A 151 19.60 17.02 -0.81
C ARG A 151 19.78 17.85 -2.09
N ALA A 152 18.88 17.69 -3.05
CA ALA A 152 18.89 18.51 -4.28
C ALA A 152 18.73 20.02 -4.01
N ARG A 153 18.20 20.38 -2.83
CA ARG A 153 18.07 21.78 -2.35
C ARG A 153 19.12 22.15 -1.30
N SER A 154 20.22 21.41 -1.23
CA SER A 154 21.29 21.57 -0.24
C SER A 154 20.79 21.46 1.21
N GLY A 155 19.70 20.73 1.44
CA GLY A 155 19.14 20.43 2.74
C GLY A 155 19.71 19.14 3.33
N GLY A 156 19.36 18.85 4.59
CA GLY A 156 19.82 17.67 5.31
C GLY A 156 18.90 17.28 6.48
N ALA A 157 19.47 16.69 7.51
CA ALA A 157 18.74 16.12 8.66
C ALA A 157 17.71 17.07 9.30
N ARG A 158 18.00 18.37 9.37
CA ARG A 158 17.04 19.35 9.91
C ARG A 158 15.75 19.44 9.11
N GLN A 159 15.82 19.38 7.77
CA GLN A 159 14.65 19.39 6.89
C GLN A 159 13.88 18.05 6.94
N VAL A 160 14.60 16.92 7.08
CA VAL A 160 13.98 15.62 7.33
C VAL A 160 13.19 15.66 8.63
N GLU A 161 13.79 16.15 9.72
CA GLU A 161 13.13 16.26 11.01
C GLU A 161 11.91 17.20 10.97
N LYS A 162 12.02 18.35 10.28
CA LYS A 162 10.88 19.26 10.05
C LYS A 162 9.73 18.51 9.36
N SER A 163 10.00 17.77 8.28
CA SER A 163 8.96 17.03 7.55
C SER A 163 8.32 15.93 8.41
N LEU A 164 9.09 15.25 9.26
CA LEU A 164 8.56 14.27 10.22
C LEU A 164 7.60 14.92 11.23
N ASN A 165 7.93 16.09 11.75
CA ASN A 165 7.04 16.87 12.61
C ASN A 165 5.77 17.38 11.90
N GLU A 166 5.81 17.51 10.58
CA GLU A 166 4.67 17.96 9.75
C GLU A 166 3.80 16.79 9.25
N GLY A 167 4.02 15.57 9.75
CA GLY A 167 3.18 14.42 9.49
C GLY A 167 3.68 13.49 8.39
N ALA A 168 4.97 13.55 8.03
CA ALA A 168 5.56 12.57 7.12
C ALA A 168 5.45 11.15 7.69
N LEU A 169 5.04 10.21 6.85
CA LEU A 169 4.79 8.83 7.21
C LEU A 169 6.07 7.99 7.35
N GLY A 170 7.19 8.48 6.85
CA GLY A 170 8.48 7.80 6.89
C GLY A 170 9.57 8.66 6.28
N VAL A 171 10.76 8.07 6.18
CA VAL A 171 11.92 8.66 5.50
C VAL A 171 12.23 7.82 4.27
N SER A 172 12.33 8.41 3.09
CA SER A 172 12.63 7.69 1.85
C SER A 172 13.89 8.18 1.17
N HIS A 173 14.67 7.26 0.63
CA HIS A 173 15.84 7.57 -0.19
C HIS A 173 16.11 6.50 -1.23
N SER A 174 16.54 6.93 -2.42
CA SER A 174 17.01 6.03 -3.48
C SER A 174 18.52 6.13 -3.62
N LEU A 175 19.22 5.13 -3.12
CA LEU A 175 20.69 5.07 -3.13
C LEU A 175 21.27 4.80 -4.53
N GLU A 176 20.49 4.17 -5.41
CA GLU A 176 20.87 3.98 -6.81
C GLU A 176 20.86 5.30 -7.60
N TYR A 177 19.80 6.09 -7.42
CA TYR A 177 19.63 7.33 -8.19
C TYR A 177 20.42 8.51 -7.62
N GLN A 178 20.60 8.54 -6.31
CA GLN A 178 21.40 9.57 -5.64
C GLN A 178 22.24 8.92 -4.52
N PRO A 179 23.45 8.46 -4.82
CA PRO A 179 24.35 7.88 -3.83
C PRO A 179 24.57 8.82 -2.64
N ALA A 180 24.52 8.29 -1.44
CA ALA A 180 24.81 8.99 -0.19
C ALA A 180 25.81 8.19 0.65
N PRO A 181 26.69 8.86 1.42
CA PRO A 181 27.57 8.19 2.37
C PRO A 181 26.77 7.47 3.46
N TYR A 182 27.26 6.32 3.91
CA TYR A 182 26.61 5.56 4.99
C TYR A 182 26.39 6.41 6.26
N LYS A 183 27.35 7.26 6.63
CA LYS A 183 27.22 8.17 7.79
C LYS A 183 25.99 9.08 7.67
N GLU A 184 25.68 9.58 6.50
CA GLU A 184 24.50 10.43 6.25
C GLU A 184 23.21 9.59 6.37
N MET A 185 23.20 8.38 5.79
CA MET A 185 22.06 7.47 5.91
C MET A 185 21.78 7.09 7.37
N LEU A 186 22.83 6.93 8.17
CA LEU A 186 22.72 6.66 9.60
C LEU A 186 22.01 7.80 10.36
N GLU A 187 22.26 9.06 10.00
CA GLU A 187 21.57 10.22 10.58
C GLU A 187 20.06 10.19 10.26
N TYR A 188 19.70 9.92 9.02
CA TYR A 188 18.31 9.82 8.61
C TYR A 188 17.58 8.64 9.27
N ALA A 189 18.23 7.49 9.38
CA ALA A 189 17.66 6.33 10.06
C ALA A 189 17.47 6.56 11.57
N LYS A 190 18.38 7.30 12.22
CA LYS A 190 18.20 7.72 13.63
C LYS A 190 16.99 8.64 13.80
N LEU A 191 16.75 9.55 12.86
CA LEU A 191 15.55 10.38 12.85
C LEU A 191 14.29 9.52 12.65
N ALA A 192 14.30 8.60 11.69
CA ALA A 192 13.20 7.66 11.49
C ALA A 192 12.88 6.90 12.79
N LYS A 193 13.90 6.38 13.48
CA LYS A 193 13.75 5.71 14.78
C LYS A 193 13.20 6.62 15.86
N LYS A 194 13.75 7.85 15.99
CA LYS A 194 13.32 8.86 16.96
C LYS A 194 11.83 9.17 16.88
N TYR A 195 11.30 9.25 15.66
CA TYR A 195 9.90 9.55 15.41
C TYR A 195 9.01 8.32 15.26
N ASP A 196 9.55 7.12 15.47
CA ASP A 196 8.87 5.84 15.23
C ASP A 196 8.25 5.76 13.81
N ARG A 197 9.05 6.06 12.81
CA ARG A 197 8.69 6.00 11.39
C ARG A 197 9.58 5.01 10.67
N PRO A 198 9.06 4.28 9.66
CA PRO A 198 9.89 3.41 8.83
C PRO A 198 10.80 4.22 7.90
N MET A 199 11.95 3.65 7.58
CA MET A 199 12.82 4.13 6.53
C MET A 199 12.64 3.26 5.29
N PHE A 200 12.34 3.89 4.16
CA PHE A 200 12.15 3.26 2.86
C PHE A 200 13.40 3.44 2.00
N LEU A 201 13.90 2.35 1.48
CA LEU A 201 15.16 2.34 0.73
C LEU A 201 15.02 1.64 -0.63
N HIS A 202 15.16 2.41 -1.69
CA HIS A 202 15.60 1.87 -2.95
C HIS A 202 17.10 1.61 -2.85
N LEU A 203 17.50 0.34 -2.90
CA LEU A 203 18.86 -0.08 -2.59
C LEU A 203 19.90 0.51 -3.53
N ARG A 204 21.11 0.51 -3.07
CA ARG A 204 22.29 0.80 -3.88
C ARG A 204 22.51 -0.36 -4.85
N TYR A 205 22.33 -0.09 -6.13
CA TYR A 205 22.67 -1.06 -7.17
C TYR A 205 24.16 -0.91 -7.55
N SER A 206 24.86 -2.01 -7.61
CA SER A 206 26.28 -2.04 -7.98
C SER A 206 26.53 -2.89 -9.23
N SER A 207 26.37 -4.20 -9.14
CA SER A 207 26.49 -5.16 -10.23
C SER A 207 25.74 -6.43 -9.85
N LYS A 208 25.63 -7.37 -10.79
CA LYS A 208 25.02 -8.69 -10.50
C LYS A 208 25.73 -9.39 -9.35
N GLU A 209 27.06 -9.40 -9.35
CA GLU A 209 27.89 -10.09 -8.37
C GLU A 209 27.83 -9.44 -6.98
N LYS A 210 27.52 -8.14 -6.94
CA LYS A 210 27.47 -7.32 -5.72
C LYS A 210 26.06 -6.93 -5.31
N GLU A 211 25.06 -7.55 -5.91
CA GLU A 211 23.66 -7.20 -5.69
C GLU A 211 23.27 -7.23 -4.20
N LEU A 212 23.78 -8.20 -3.45
CA LEU A 212 23.50 -8.36 -2.02
C LEU A 212 24.13 -7.30 -1.12
N GLU A 213 25.12 -6.51 -1.60
CA GLU A 213 25.74 -5.45 -0.80
C GLU A 213 24.70 -4.38 -0.37
N GLY A 214 23.71 -4.09 -1.23
CA GLY A 214 22.63 -3.18 -0.88
C GLY A 214 21.71 -3.73 0.21
N VAL A 215 21.45 -5.03 0.21
CA VAL A 215 20.67 -5.71 1.26
C VAL A 215 21.44 -5.67 2.58
N ASP A 216 22.76 -5.95 2.54
CA ASP A 216 23.62 -5.91 3.72
C ASP A 216 23.70 -4.48 4.30
N GLU A 217 23.75 -3.43 3.43
CA GLU A 217 23.72 -2.03 3.86
C GLU A 217 22.42 -1.69 4.59
N ALA A 218 21.26 -2.14 4.07
CA ALA A 218 19.96 -1.93 4.70
C ALA A 218 19.84 -2.65 6.06
N ILE A 219 20.30 -3.90 6.14
CA ILE A 219 20.35 -4.68 7.39
C ILE A 219 21.26 -3.99 8.41
N ARG A 220 22.45 -3.57 7.99
CA ARG A 220 23.39 -2.86 8.86
C ARG A 220 22.78 -1.57 9.39
N LEU A 221 22.06 -0.82 8.55
CA LEU A 221 21.39 0.43 8.96
C LEU A 221 20.34 0.18 10.04
N ALA A 222 19.52 -0.87 9.88
CA ALA A 222 18.56 -1.30 10.90
C ALA A 222 19.25 -1.72 12.19
N LYS A 223 20.36 -2.47 12.11
CA LYS A 223 21.15 -2.92 13.27
C LYS A 223 21.78 -1.77 14.03
N ASP A 224 22.41 -0.83 13.33
CA ASP A 224 23.16 0.28 13.94
C ASP A 224 22.24 1.33 14.57
N THR A 225 20.94 1.39 14.18
CA THR A 225 19.99 2.43 14.62
C THR A 225 18.79 1.90 15.40
N GLY A 226 18.43 0.63 15.20
CA GLY A 226 17.15 0.08 15.64
C GLY A 226 15.95 0.63 14.87
N ALA A 227 16.15 1.26 13.73
CA ALA A 227 15.09 1.74 12.87
C ALA A 227 14.38 0.58 12.17
N ARG A 228 13.07 0.75 11.92
CA ARG A 228 12.33 -0.11 11.00
C ARG A 228 12.73 0.24 9.57
N VAL A 229 13.17 -0.75 8.77
CA VAL A 229 13.61 -0.53 7.40
C VAL A 229 12.70 -1.29 6.44
N HIS A 230 12.19 -0.60 5.44
CA HIS A 230 11.49 -1.21 4.31
C HIS A 230 12.39 -1.14 3.08
N ILE A 231 12.66 -2.29 2.48
CA ILE A 231 13.40 -2.40 1.22
C ILE A 231 12.37 -2.36 0.09
N ASP A 232 12.46 -1.32 -0.73
CA ASP A 232 11.58 -1.13 -1.88
C ASP A 232 11.81 -2.26 -2.90
N HIS A 233 10.73 -2.75 -3.53
CA HIS A 233 10.71 -3.66 -4.69
C HIS A 233 11.96 -4.56 -4.80
N LEU A 234 12.22 -5.39 -3.79
CA LEU A 234 13.45 -6.19 -3.62
C LEU A 234 13.87 -6.94 -4.90
N HIS A 235 12.89 -7.51 -5.63
CA HIS A 235 13.14 -8.30 -6.85
C HIS A 235 13.74 -7.49 -8.02
N SER A 236 13.73 -6.17 -7.96
CA SER A 236 14.32 -5.31 -8.99
C SER A 236 15.59 -4.58 -8.56
N THR A 237 16.01 -4.68 -7.29
CA THR A 237 17.19 -3.96 -6.78
C THR A 237 18.16 -4.81 -6.00
N GLY A 238 17.70 -5.75 -5.18
CA GLY A 238 18.55 -6.57 -4.29
C GLY A 238 18.35 -8.08 -4.44
N GLY A 239 17.42 -8.49 -5.31
CA GLY A 239 17.04 -9.89 -5.51
C GLY A 239 16.74 -10.25 -6.96
N THR A 240 17.20 -9.48 -7.93
CA THR A 240 17.00 -9.79 -9.35
C THR A 240 17.67 -11.10 -9.73
N PHE A 241 18.88 -11.35 -9.22
CA PHE A 241 19.68 -12.53 -9.50
C PHE A 241 19.85 -13.45 -8.28
N HIS A 242 19.73 -12.92 -7.07
CA HIS A 242 20.03 -13.62 -5.81
C HIS A 242 18.88 -13.51 -4.79
N MET A 243 17.63 -13.67 -5.25
CA MET A 243 16.44 -13.44 -4.40
C MET A 243 16.43 -14.32 -3.14
N GLU A 244 16.69 -15.62 -3.26
CA GLU A 244 16.67 -16.52 -2.12
C GLU A 244 17.68 -16.12 -1.04
N GLN A 245 18.91 -15.74 -1.45
CA GLN A 245 19.95 -15.27 -0.53
C GLN A 245 19.57 -13.93 0.12
N ALA A 246 18.94 -13.02 -0.64
CA ALA A 246 18.45 -11.75 -0.10
C ALA A 246 17.37 -11.98 0.96
N LEU A 247 16.40 -12.86 0.68
CA LEU A 247 15.33 -13.22 1.62
C LEU A 247 15.87 -13.94 2.87
N GLU A 248 16.85 -14.84 2.71
CA GLU A 248 17.51 -15.51 3.84
C GLU A 248 18.21 -14.51 4.77
N LYS A 249 18.95 -13.54 4.22
CA LYS A 249 19.59 -12.47 5.00
C LYS A 249 18.56 -11.66 5.78
N ILE A 250 17.44 -11.26 5.15
CA ILE A 250 16.36 -10.50 5.80
C ILE A 250 15.71 -11.35 6.90
N ARG A 251 15.43 -12.63 6.63
CA ARG A 251 14.85 -13.57 7.60
C ARG A 251 15.75 -13.74 8.82
N ALA A 252 17.05 -13.94 8.59
CA ALA A 252 18.04 -14.06 9.67
C ALA A 252 18.16 -12.78 10.50
N ALA A 253 18.09 -11.61 9.87
CA ALA A 253 18.09 -10.31 10.55
C ALA A 253 16.83 -10.12 11.41
N ASN A 254 15.66 -10.44 10.88
CA ASN A 254 14.39 -10.37 11.61
C ASN A 254 14.35 -11.37 12.79
N ALA A 255 14.92 -12.56 12.63
CA ALA A 255 15.06 -13.53 13.74
C ALA A 255 15.95 -13.02 14.89
N GLN A 256 16.84 -12.06 14.61
CA GLN A 256 17.66 -11.38 15.61
C GLN A 256 16.96 -10.14 16.22
N GLY A 257 15.68 -9.93 15.95
CA GLY A 257 14.87 -8.83 16.50
C GLY A 257 14.92 -7.52 15.71
N LEU A 258 15.51 -7.50 14.52
CA LEU A 258 15.38 -6.35 13.62
C LEU A 258 13.99 -6.34 12.99
N THR A 259 13.57 -5.19 12.48
CA THR A 259 12.30 -5.05 11.78
C THR A 259 12.58 -4.60 10.34
N ILE A 260 12.73 -5.59 9.47
CA ILE A 260 12.99 -5.37 8.04
C ILE A 260 11.83 -5.97 7.24
N THR A 261 11.23 -5.15 6.39
CA THR A 261 10.17 -5.57 5.48
C THR A 261 10.56 -5.24 4.04
N THR A 262 9.87 -5.82 3.10
CA THR A 262 10.08 -5.53 1.68
C THR A 262 8.78 -5.63 0.89
N CYS A 263 8.78 -5.19 -0.34
CA CYS A 263 7.69 -5.42 -1.28
C CYS A 263 8.17 -5.94 -2.62
N VAL A 264 7.22 -6.48 -3.39
CA VAL A 264 7.38 -6.86 -4.78
C VAL A 264 6.14 -6.43 -5.57
N TYR A 265 6.25 -6.36 -6.89
CA TYR A 265 5.14 -6.24 -7.82
C TYR A 265 5.11 -7.45 -8.78
N PRO A 266 3.93 -7.90 -9.26
CA PRO A 266 3.78 -9.17 -9.95
C PRO A 266 4.10 -9.06 -11.46
N TYR A 267 5.27 -8.52 -11.79
CA TYR A 267 5.74 -8.39 -13.16
C TYR A 267 7.17 -8.91 -13.29
N SER A 268 7.43 -9.65 -14.35
CA SER A 268 8.74 -10.25 -14.64
C SER A 268 9.72 -9.29 -15.32
N TYR A 269 9.43 -8.00 -15.28
CA TYR A 269 10.23 -6.96 -15.92
C TYR A 269 10.08 -5.62 -15.19
N TRP A 270 11.04 -4.74 -15.41
CA TRP A 270 11.05 -3.36 -14.87
C TRP A 270 11.07 -2.33 -16.00
N ALA A 271 10.73 -1.10 -15.68
CA ALA A 271 10.92 0.06 -16.53
C ALA A 271 11.60 1.18 -15.74
N THR A 272 12.53 1.87 -16.38
CA THR A 272 13.20 3.06 -15.82
C THR A 272 13.60 4.02 -16.91
N TYR A 273 14.09 5.20 -16.51
CA TYR A 273 14.58 6.20 -17.44
C TYR A 273 15.83 5.70 -18.16
N LEU A 274 15.90 5.89 -19.48
CA LEU A 274 17.08 5.54 -20.28
C LEU A 274 18.33 6.32 -19.85
N SER A 275 18.19 7.48 -19.21
CA SER A 275 19.28 8.23 -18.61
C SER A 275 19.86 7.58 -17.35
N ASN A 276 19.18 6.61 -16.74
CA ASN A 276 19.63 5.91 -15.53
C ASN A 276 20.92 5.13 -15.75
N ASN A 277 21.70 4.94 -14.69
CA ASN A 277 22.95 4.18 -14.70
C ASN A 277 22.76 2.69 -15.06
N ARG A 278 21.56 2.12 -14.88
CA ARG A 278 21.25 0.77 -15.36
C ARG A 278 21.52 0.60 -16.85
N PHE A 279 21.29 1.66 -17.63
CA PHE A 279 21.61 1.71 -19.05
C PHE A 279 22.97 2.37 -19.35
N GLY A 280 23.85 2.49 -18.35
CA GLY A 280 25.24 2.91 -18.52
C GLY A 280 26.08 1.89 -19.30
N ALA A 281 27.37 2.18 -19.53
CA ALA A 281 28.26 1.29 -20.27
C ALA A 281 28.18 -0.17 -19.81
N GLY A 282 28.15 -1.12 -20.73
CA GLY A 282 28.08 -2.55 -20.45
C GLY A 282 26.67 -3.05 -20.08
N TRP A 283 25.62 -2.25 -20.20
CA TRP A 283 24.27 -2.65 -19.84
C TRP A 283 23.76 -3.86 -20.64
N GLN A 284 24.13 -3.95 -21.91
CA GLN A 284 23.71 -5.04 -22.80
C GLN A 284 24.25 -6.38 -22.31
N GLU A 285 25.51 -6.44 -21.96
CA GLU A 285 26.16 -7.63 -21.41
C GLU A 285 25.58 -7.96 -20.01
N ARG A 286 25.42 -6.96 -19.15
CA ARG A 286 24.90 -7.10 -17.78
C ARG A 286 23.54 -7.77 -17.71
N TYR A 287 22.65 -7.42 -18.66
CA TYR A 287 21.29 -7.96 -18.71
C TYR A 287 21.08 -8.99 -19.82
N GLY A 288 22.05 -9.24 -20.68
CA GLY A 288 21.90 -10.12 -21.86
C GLY A 288 20.92 -9.54 -22.88
N LEU A 289 20.80 -8.22 -22.99
CA LEU A 289 19.80 -7.53 -23.80
C LEU A 289 20.44 -6.75 -24.95
N SER A 290 19.66 -6.50 -26.00
CA SER A 290 20.00 -5.63 -27.12
C SER A 290 19.13 -4.38 -27.13
N TYR A 291 19.41 -3.42 -28.00
CA TYR A 291 18.55 -2.25 -28.17
C TYR A 291 17.12 -2.62 -28.58
N SER A 292 16.94 -3.62 -29.45
CA SER A 292 15.63 -4.06 -29.94
C SER A 292 14.79 -4.78 -28.89
N ASP A 293 15.38 -5.17 -27.76
CA ASP A 293 14.65 -5.76 -26.64
C ASP A 293 13.92 -4.69 -25.81
N LEU A 294 14.39 -3.45 -25.86
CA LEU A 294 13.80 -2.34 -25.12
C LEU A 294 12.60 -1.75 -25.85
N ARG A 295 11.54 -1.40 -25.08
CA ARG A 295 10.35 -0.72 -25.58
C ARG A 295 10.13 0.59 -24.82
N ILE A 296 9.75 1.64 -25.54
CA ILE A 296 9.29 2.88 -24.90
C ILE A 296 7.93 2.62 -24.30
N VAL A 297 7.76 2.96 -23.02
CA VAL A 297 6.48 2.79 -22.31
C VAL A 297 5.40 3.70 -22.93
N GLY A 298 4.23 3.13 -23.19
CA GLY A 298 3.13 3.81 -23.87
C GLY A 298 3.27 3.82 -25.40
N SER A 299 4.22 3.01 -25.93
CA SER A 299 4.47 2.87 -27.37
C SER A 299 4.85 1.43 -27.68
N SER A 300 4.57 0.97 -28.89
CA SER A 300 5.07 -0.31 -29.42
C SER A 300 6.51 -0.20 -29.98
N GLU A 301 7.11 0.99 -29.93
CA GLU A 301 8.44 1.23 -30.52
C GLU A 301 9.53 0.44 -29.79
N ARG A 302 10.26 -0.38 -30.57
CA ARG A 302 11.49 -1.03 -30.15
C ARG A 302 12.70 -0.20 -30.58
N LEU A 303 13.71 -0.16 -29.73
CA LEU A 303 14.83 0.74 -29.93
C LEU A 303 15.87 0.19 -30.91
N THR A 304 16.57 1.11 -31.53
CA THR A 304 17.85 0.90 -32.24
C THR A 304 18.95 1.68 -31.51
N ALA A 305 20.21 1.47 -31.84
CA ALA A 305 21.30 2.25 -31.26
C ALA A 305 21.08 3.77 -31.42
N ARG A 306 20.54 4.19 -32.58
CA ARG A 306 20.26 5.61 -32.87
C ARG A 306 19.11 6.15 -32.02
N THR A 307 17.98 5.43 -31.95
CA THR A 307 16.81 5.88 -31.19
C THR A 307 17.05 5.77 -29.68
N PHE A 308 17.81 4.77 -29.22
CA PHE A 308 18.28 4.71 -27.84
C PHE A 308 19.05 5.96 -27.42
N ALA A 309 20.03 6.40 -28.24
CA ALA A 309 20.81 7.61 -27.95
C ALA A 309 19.93 8.87 -27.91
N HIS A 310 18.92 8.95 -28.80
CA HIS A 310 17.94 10.04 -28.82
C HIS A 310 17.08 10.04 -27.54
N TYR A 311 16.42 8.92 -27.21
CA TYR A 311 15.56 8.80 -26.07
C TYR A 311 16.29 8.89 -24.72
N ARG A 312 17.57 8.47 -24.69
CA ARG A 312 18.41 8.64 -23.50
C ARG A 312 18.63 10.12 -23.16
N LYS A 313 18.83 10.99 -24.16
CA LYS A 313 18.92 12.44 -23.96
C LYS A 313 17.62 13.06 -23.49
N ALA A 314 16.50 12.53 -23.94
CA ALA A 314 15.15 12.95 -23.54
C ALA A 314 14.69 12.35 -22.21
N SER A 315 15.50 11.51 -21.56
CA SER A 315 15.13 10.77 -20.33
C SER A 315 13.81 10.02 -20.47
N ALA A 316 13.56 9.40 -21.63
CA ALA A 316 12.35 8.61 -21.84
C ALA A 316 12.38 7.33 -20.99
N LEU A 317 11.17 6.85 -20.62
CA LEU A 317 10.99 5.58 -19.94
C LEU A 317 11.04 4.42 -20.93
N ALA A 318 11.84 3.42 -20.63
CA ALA A 318 11.89 2.16 -21.37
C ALA A 318 11.70 0.97 -20.45
N ALA A 319 10.94 -0.01 -20.94
CA ALA A 319 10.76 -1.30 -20.30
C ALA A 319 11.72 -2.32 -20.93
N VAL A 320 12.27 -3.18 -20.08
CA VAL A 320 12.98 -4.40 -20.49
C VAL A 320 11.96 -5.50 -20.84
N PRO A 321 12.36 -6.60 -21.52
CA PRO A 321 11.45 -7.68 -21.87
C PRO A 321 10.86 -8.38 -20.65
N GLU A 322 9.68 -8.93 -20.81
CA GLU A 322 9.13 -9.90 -19.88
C GLU A 322 10.11 -11.09 -19.72
N GLY A 323 10.23 -11.61 -18.50
CA GLY A 323 11.16 -12.68 -18.16
C GLY A 323 12.56 -12.20 -17.77
N THR A 324 12.87 -10.89 -17.84
CA THR A 324 14.15 -10.33 -17.31
C THR A 324 14.29 -10.60 -15.81
N MET A 325 13.17 -10.64 -15.08
CA MET A 325 13.07 -11.08 -13.68
C MET A 325 12.06 -12.23 -13.58
N PRO A 326 12.46 -13.50 -13.78
CA PRO A 326 11.53 -14.63 -13.78
C PRO A 326 10.71 -14.69 -12.48
N LEU A 327 9.38 -14.74 -12.58
CA LEU A 327 8.48 -14.66 -11.41
C LEU A 327 8.72 -15.82 -10.43
N ASP A 328 8.93 -17.03 -10.94
CA ASP A 328 9.20 -18.24 -10.15
C ASP A 328 10.44 -18.13 -9.26
N ARG A 329 11.43 -17.34 -9.66
CA ARG A 329 12.69 -17.14 -8.95
C ARG A 329 12.74 -15.82 -8.15
N THR A 330 11.76 -14.96 -8.33
CA THR A 330 11.73 -13.63 -7.70
C THR A 330 10.46 -13.43 -6.88
N VAL A 331 9.34 -13.15 -7.53
CA VAL A 331 8.08 -12.81 -6.87
C VAL A 331 7.51 -13.98 -6.08
N ASP A 332 7.48 -15.20 -6.66
CA ASP A 332 6.84 -16.36 -6.04
C ASP A 332 7.55 -16.79 -4.76
N VAL A 333 8.88 -16.71 -4.74
CA VAL A 333 9.65 -17.02 -3.53
C VAL A 333 9.50 -15.93 -2.48
N ALA A 334 9.46 -14.66 -2.89
CA ALA A 334 9.27 -13.53 -1.97
C ALA A 334 7.87 -13.52 -1.35
N LEU A 335 6.83 -13.89 -2.10
CA LEU A 335 5.46 -13.95 -1.59
C LEU A 335 5.25 -15.03 -0.51
N LYS A 336 6.16 -15.97 -0.34
CA LYS A 336 6.13 -16.93 0.77
C LYS A 336 6.53 -16.30 2.10
N GLU A 337 7.28 -15.19 2.07
CA GLU A 337 7.78 -14.52 3.26
C GLU A 337 6.72 -13.66 3.94
N SER A 338 6.62 -13.76 5.27
CA SER A 338 5.66 -12.97 6.07
C SER A 338 5.98 -11.48 6.10
N PHE A 339 7.20 -11.08 5.80
CA PHE A 339 7.66 -9.70 5.77
C PHE A 339 7.64 -9.07 4.37
N CYS A 340 7.23 -9.82 3.34
CA CYS A 340 7.10 -9.33 1.98
C CYS A 340 5.64 -9.01 1.62
N MET A 341 5.40 -7.84 1.06
CA MET A 341 4.08 -7.34 0.66
C MET A 341 4.03 -6.95 -0.81
N ILE A 342 2.85 -6.55 -1.29
CA ILE A 342 2.67 -5.96 -2.61
C ILE A 342 2.85 -4.43 -2.49
N GLY A 343 3.68 -3.87 -3.38
CA GLY A 343 3.82 -2.44 -3.57
C GLY A 343 4.02 -2.16 -5.04
N SER A 344 3.27 -1.24 -5.61
CA SER A 344 3.21 -1.12 -7.07
C SER A 344 4.45 -0.51 -7.71
N ASP A 345 5.17 0.36 -7.02
CA ASP A 345 6.22 1.20 -7.61
C ASP A 345 5.71 1.90 -8.90
N GLY A 346 4.40 2.18 -8.91
CA GLY A 346 3.68 2.71 -10.07
C GLY A 346 3.34 4.16 -9.91
N GLY A 347 3.65 4.95 -10.96
CA GLY A 347 3.38 6.37 -11.03
C GLY A 347 3.02 6.81 -12.44
N ILE A 348 2.66 8.08 -12.58
CA ILE A 348 2.32 8.70 -13.88
C ILE A 348 3.53 9.46 -14.41
N GLN A 349 3.93 9.15 -15.62
CA GLN A 349 4.86 9.98 -16.36
C GLN A 349 4.12 11.22 -16.90
N PHE A 350 4.76 12.38 -16.81
CA PHE A 350 4.15 13.64 -17.22
C PHE A 350 3.87 13.71 -18.74
N GLU A 351 4.87 13.32 -19.53
CA GLU A 351 4.75 13.30 -21.01
C GLU A 351 5.32 11.99 -21.59
N PRO A 352 4.57 11.24 -22.37
CA PRO A 352 3.10 11.31 -22.49
C PRO A 352 2.43 10.93 -21.16
N ARG A 353 1.28 11.49 -20.84
CA ARG A 353 0.58 11.27 -19.56
C ARG A 353 0.10 9.82 -19.41
N ALA A 354 1.03 8.95 -19.08
CA ALA A 354 0.85 7.51 -18.99
C ALA A 354 1.42 6.97 -17.69
N ASN A 355 0.93 5.81 -17.25
CA ASN A 355 1.61 5.06 -16.21
C ASN A 355 3.03 4.73 -16.66
N SER A 356 3.99 4.90 -15.77
CA SER A 356 5.42 4.61 -16.04
C SER A 356 5.69 3.13 -16.32
N HIS A 357 4.75 2.28 -15.92
CA HIS A 357 4.75 0.83 -16.11
C HIS A 357 3.30 0.35 -15.93
N PRO A 358 2.87 -0.78 -16.53
CA PRO A 358 1.55 -1.37 -16.30
C PRO A 358 1.19 -1.56 -14.82
N ARG A 359 2.17 -1.76 -13.95
CA ARG A 359 2.00 -1.86 -12.49
C ARG A 359 1.34 -0.63 -11.86
N GLY A 360 1.39 0.52 -12.51
CA GLY A 360 0.70 1.73 -12.03
C GLY A 360 -0.83 1.63 -12.07
N ALA A 361 -1.36 0.79 -12.98
CA ALA A 361 -2.79 0.66 -13.22
C ALA A 361 -3.38 -0.71 -12.86
N GLY A 362 -2.57 -1.78 -12.77
CA GLY A 362 -3.10 -3.13 -12.61
C GLY A 362 -2.28 -4.03 -11.66
N CYS A 363 -1.50 -3.46 -10.75
CA CYS A 363 -0.62 -4.23 -9.87
C CYS A 363 -1.37 -5.17 -8.95
N PHE A 364 -2.43 -4.70 -8.31
CA PHE A 364 -3.13 -5.43 -7.24
C PHE A 364 -4.02 -6.53 -7.83
N ALA A 365 -4.74 -6.24 -8.89
CA ALA A 365 -5.53 -7.25 -9.61
C ALA A 365 -4.63 -8.33 -10.24
N THR A 366 -3.48 -7.95 -10.84
CA THR A 366 -2.49 -8.90 -11.35
C THR A 366 -1.91 -9.76 -10.23
N ALA A 367 -1.62 -9.18 -9.05
CA ALA A 367 -1.08 -9.93 -7.92
C ALA A 367 -2.09 -10.97 -7.39
N ILE A 368 -3.38 -10.63 -7.31
CA ILE A 368 -4.41 -11.61 -6.93
C ILE A 368 -4.50 -12.71 -7.97
N ARG A 369 -4.59 -12.36 -9.25
CA ARG A 369 -4.67 -13.36 -10.32
C ARG A 369 -3.45 -14.30 -10.31
N HIS A 370 -2.24 -13.74 -10.25
CA HIS A 370 -1.01 -14.51 -10.19
C HIS A 370 -0.96 -15.43 -8.96
N ALA A 371 -1.32 -14.91 -7.78
CA ALA A 371 -1.37 -15.72 -6.55
C ALA A 371 -2.32 -16.92 -6.67
N LEU A 372 -3.51 -16.71 -7.26
CA LEU A 372 -4.47 -17.80 -7.51
C LEU A 372 -3.93 -18.79 -8.52
N ASP A 373 -3.25 -18.35 -9.58
CA ASP A 373 -2.69 -19.20 -10.63
C ASP A 373 -1.57 -20.10 -10.11
N ILE A 374 -0.76 -19.63 -9.15
CA ILE A 374 0.28 -20.43 -8.48
C ILE A 374 -0.24 -21.22 -7.26
N GLY A 375 -1.56 -21.21 -7.00
CA GLY A 375 -2.18 -21.95 -5.90
C GLY A 375 -1.97 -21.34 -4.50
N MET A 376 -1.61 -20.06 -4.40
CA MET A 376 -1.51 -19.37 -3.11
C MET A 376 -2.92 -19.14 -2.54
N PRO A 377 -3.16 -19.40 -1.22
CA PRO A 377 -4.42 -19.07 -0.59
C PRO A 377 -4.78 -17.59 -0.72
N LEU A 378 -6.04 -17.30 -1.09
CA LEU A 378 -6.51 -15.93 -1.34
C LEU A 378 -6.31 -15.01 -0.12
N GLU A 379 -6.55 -15.50 1.07
CA GLU A 379 -6.34 -14.73 2.32
C GLU A 379 -4.87 -14.30 2.49
N LYS A 380 -3.91 -15.10 2.00
CA LYS A 380 -2.49 -14.77 2.09
C LYS A 380 -2.09 -13.62 1.18
N ILE A 381 -2.60 -13.58 -0.05
CA ILE A 381 -2.31 -12.43 -0.92
C ILE A 381 -3.06 -11.18 -0.45
N LEU A 382 -4.28 -11.30 0.08
CA LEU A 382 -5.01 -10.17 0.66
C LEU A 382 -4.28 -9.59 1.89
N GLU A 383 -3.72 -10.43 2.76
CA GLU A 383 -2.88 -10.00 3.88
C GLU A 383 -1.74 -9.09 3.41
N LYS A 384 -1.08 -9.45 2.30
CA LYS A 384 0.05 -8.71 1.73
C LYS A 384 -0.34 -7.36 1.10
N MET A 385 -1.61 -7.13 0.93
CA MET A 385 -2.17 -5.89 0.34
C MET A 385 -2.94 -5.04 1.35
N THR A 386 -3.19 -5.55 2.55
CA THR A 386 -4.07 -4.91 3.54
C THR A 386 -3.41 -4.84 4.91
N SER A 387 -3.47 -5.90 5.70
CA SER A 387 -3.00 -5.90 7.10
C SER A 387 -1.49 -5.79 7.23
N LEU A 388 -0.70 -6.35 6.31
CA LEU A 388 0.75 -6.26 6.37
C LEU A 388 1.26 -4.84 6.08
N PRO A 389 0.90 -4.15 4.97
CA PRO A 389 1.27 -2.75 4.78
C PRO A 389 0.70 -1.84 5.88
N ARG A 390 -0.51 -2.11 6.40
CA ARG A 390 -1.05 -1.43 7.59
C ARG A 390 -0.08 -1.53 8.77
N SER A 391 0.43 -2.71 9.06
CA SER A 391 1.30 -2.95 10.21
C SER A 391 2.61 -2.14 10.15
N VAL A 392 3.17 -1.99 8.97
CA VAL A 392 4.37 -1.15 8.72
C VAL A 392 4.09 0.32 9.01
N MET A 393 2.87 0.76 8.72
CA MET A 393 2.47 2.17 8.80
C MET A 393 1.73 2.55 10.08
N LEU A 394 1.72 1.70 11.11
CA LEU A 394 1.17 2.06 12.40
C LEU A 394 1.96 3.21 13.05
N PRO A 395 1.27 4.14 13.77
CA PRO A 395 -0.16 4.15 14.07
C PRO A 395 -1.05 4.81 12.99
N ALA A 396 -0.47 5.36 11.91
CA ALA A 396 -1.19 6.17 10.91
C ALA A 396 -2.35 5.40 10.23
N LEU A 397 -2.21 4.10 10.05
CA LEU A 397 -3.25 3.24 9.46
C LEU A 397 -4.00 2.37 10.49
N ARG A 398 -4.08 2.80 11.77
CA ARG A 398 -4.69 1.99 12.84
C ARG A 398 -6.09 1.50 12.50
N GLU A 399 -6.93 2.34 11.88
CA GLU A 399 -8.34 2.07 11.61
C GLU A 399 -8.62 1.67 10.15
N ARG A 400 -7.58 1.37 9.34
CA ARG A 400 -7.68 1.03 7.92
C ARG A 400 -7.05 -0.33 7.63
N GLY A 401 -7.38 -0.94 6.48
CA GLY A 401 -6.81 -2.23 6.06
C GLY A 401 -7.25 -3.44 6.89
N ILE A 402 -8.37 -3.33 7.59
CA ILE A 402 -8.97 -4.36 8.45
C ILE A 402 -10.49 -4.39 8.29
N LEU A 403 -11.09 -5.54 8.58
CA LEU A 403 -12.55 -5.72 8.73
C LEU A 403 -12.86 -5.92 10.20
N GLU A 404 -13.00 -4.80 10.93
CA GLU A 404 -13.33 -4.78 12.35
C GLU A 404 -14.49 -3.80 12.60
N GLU A 405 -15.30 -4.07 13.63
CA GLU A 405 -16.38 -3.17 14.04
C GLU A 405 -15.84 -1.78 14.36
N GLY A 406 -16.41 -0.75 13.75
CA GLY A 406 -16.03 0.63 13.92
C GLY A 406 -14.79 1.09 13.14
N ALA A 407 -14.09 0.20 12.41
CA ALA A 407 -13.02 0.59 11.50
C ALA A 407 -13.53 1.48 10.37
N ILE A 408 -12.65 2.25 9.74
CA ILE A 408 -13.01 3.08 8.58
C ILE A 408 -13.39 2.17 7.42
N ALA A 409 -14.53 2.45 6.79
CA ALA A 409 -15.04 1.68 5.67
C ALA A 409 -14.26 2.01 4.38
N ASP A 410 -13.07 1.47 4.28
CA ASP A 410 -12.29 1.35 3.06
C ASP A 410 -12.39 -0.11 2.60
N LEU A 411 -13.13 -0.37 1.53
CA LEU A 411 -13.46 -1.72 1.08
C LEU A 411 -13.22 -1.90 -0.41
N THR A 412 -12.83 -3.11 -0.81
CA THR A 412 -12.76 -3.54 -2.21
C THR A 412 -13.60 -4.81 -2.39
N VAL A 413 -14.53 -4.76 -3.34
CA VAL A 413 -15.38 -5.89 -3.73
C VAL A 413 -14.97 -6.36 -5.11
N PHE A 414 -14.68 -7.64 -5.25
CA PHE A 414 -14.16 -8.19 -6.50
C PHE A 414 -14.60 -9.63 -6.76
N ASP A 415 -14.50 -10.02 -8.03
CA ASP A 415 -14.77 -11.38 -8.51
C ASP A 415 -13.46 -12.12 -8.77
N THR A 416 -13.21 -13.20 -8.04
CA THR A 416 -12.01 -14.03 -8.18
C THR A 416 -11.89 -14.74 -9.53
N ALA A 417 -13.00 -14.92 -10.23
CA ALA A 417 -13.01 -15.57 -11.54
C ALA A 417 -12.51 -14.62 -12.66
N THR A 418 -12.78 -13.31 -12.53
CA THR A 418 -12.53 -12.34 -13.59
C THR A 418 -11.46 -11.31 -13.26
N ILE A 419 -10.97 -11.29 -12.00
CA ILE A 419 -9.98 -10.32 -11.56
C ILE A 419 -8.66 -10.46 -12.32
N ARG A 420 -8.20 -9.35 -12.91
CA ARG A 420 -6.90 -9.22 -13.59
C ARG A 420 -6.54 -7.79 -13.88
N GLY A 421 -5.26 -7.47 -13.95
CA GLY A 421 -4.76 -6.23 -14.53
C GLY A 421 -4.77 -6.32 -16.07
N ASN A 422 -5.30 -5.30 -16.74
CA ASN A 422 -5.40 -5.25 -18.20
C ASN A 422 -4.31 -4.38 -18.85
N ALA A 423 -3.58 -3.60 -18.05
CA ALA A 423 -2.53 -2.73 -18.54
C ALA A 423 -1.35 -3.53 -19.12
N THR A 424 -0.77 -3.03 -20.21
CA THR A 424 0.42 -3.58 -20.88
C THR A 424 1.47 -2.47 -21.07
N VAL A 425 2.69 -2.82 -21.49
CA VAL A 425 3.73 -1.82 -21.78
C VAL A 425 3.26 -0.86 -22.89
N ASP A 426 2.62 -1.39 -23.92
CA ASP A 426 2.15 -0.59 -25.07
C ASP A 426 0.89 0.22 -24.72
N ASN A 427 0.09 -0.28 -23.78
CA ASN A 427 -1.14 0.36 -23.31
C ASN A 427 -1.23 0.34 -21.76
N PRO A 428 -0.43 1.16 -21.08
CA PRO A 428 -0.31 1.12 -19.62
C PRO A 428 -1.49 1.78 -18.89
N ASN A 429 -2.40 2.42 -19.60
CA ASN A 429 -3.52 3.18 -19.05
C ASN A 429 -4.85 2.42 -19.19
N GLN A 430 -4.95 1.24 -18.55
CA GLN A 430 -6.15 0.41 -18.56
C GLN A 430 -6.68 0.20 -17.15
N PHE A 431 -8.01 0.19 -16.98
CA PHE A 431 -8.63 -0.27 -15.73
C PHE A 431 -8.51 -1.77 -15.59
N SER A 432 -8.36 -2.25 -14.38
CA SER A 432 -8.42 -3.67 -14.05
C SER A 432 -9.83 -4.23 -14.25
N SER A 433 -9.93 -5.51 -14.57
CA SER A 433 -11.19 -6.26 -14.62
C SER A 433 -11.47 -6.94 -13.29
N GLY A 434 -12.74 -7.22 -13.02
CA GLY A 434 -13.17 -7.99 -11.85
C GLY A 434 -13.20 -7.20 -10.53
N ILE A 435 -12.88 -5.90 -10.54
CA ILE A 435 -13.14 -4.98 -9.43
C ILE A 435 -14.51 -4.37 -9.65
N ASP A 436 -15.50 -4.79 -8.87
CA ASP A 436 -16.90 -4.37 -9.03
C ASP A 436 -17.22 -3.10 -8.25
N LEU A 437 -16.65 -2.96 -7.03
CA LEU A 437 -16.95 -1.84 -6.13
C LEU A 437 -15.74 -1.50 -5.27
N VAL A 438 -15.45 -0.20 -5.13
CA VAL A 438 -14.49 0.32 -4.17
C VAL A 438 -15.13 1.41 -3.33
N ILE A 439 -15.03 1.29 -2.02
CA ILE A 439 -15.52 2.23 -1.04
C ILE A 439 -14.34 2.88 -0.33
N VAL A 440 -14.34 4.20 -0.25
CA VAL A 440 -13.30 4.99 0.42
C VAL A 440 -13.96 5.89 1.46
N ASN A 441 -13.54 5.77 2.71
CA ASN A 441 -14.12 6.51 3.84
C ASN A 441 -15.66 6.45 3.85
N GLY A 442 -16.22 5.27 3.61
CA GLY A 442 -17.67 5.02 3.63
C GLY A 442 -18.45 5.49 2.40
N LYS A 443 -17.81 5.98 1.35
CA LYS A 443 -18.47 6.41 0.11
C LYS A 443 -17.99 5.59 -1.08
N ILE A 444 -18.90 5.28 -2.00
CA ILE A 444 -18.57 4.58 -3.25
C ILE A 444 -17.66 5.47 -4.10
N ALA A 445 -16.41 5.07 -4.27
CA ALA A 445 -15.43 5.77 -5.09
C ALA A 445 -15.34 5.22 -6.52
N PHE A 446 -15.63 3.91 -6.68
CA PHE A 446 -15.65 3.24 -7.98
C PHE A 446 -16.72 2.14 -7.97
N ARG A 447 -17.47 2.02 -9.08
CA ARG A 447 -18.48 0.98 -9.25
C ARG A 447 -18.71 0.68 -10.73
N ASP A 448 -18.73 -0.60 -11.08
CA ASP A 448 -19.06 -1.09 -12.43
C ASP A 448 -18.27 -0.35 -13.53
N GLY A 449 -16.95 -0.21 -13.35
CA GLY A 449 -16.06 0.44 -14.31
C GLY A 449 -16.12 1.97 -14.32
N ARG A 450 -16.82 2.62 -13.38
CA ARG A 450 -17.02 4.07 -13.34
C ARG A 450 -16.53 4.68 -12.03
N LEU A 451 -15.87 5.82 -12.16
CA LEU A 451 -15.54 6.65 -10.99
C LEU A 451 -16.80 7.30 -10.44
N ALA A 452 -16.87 7.43 -9.11
CA ALA A 452 -18.00 8.00 -8.39
C ALA A 452 -17.53 9.09 -7.39
N ALA A 453 -17.78 8.93 -6.10
CA ALA A 453 -17.43 9.95 -5.11
C ALA A 453 -15.90 10.12 -4.95
N LYS A 454 -15.50 11.34 -4.59
CA LYS A 454 -14.15 11.69 -4.18
C LYS A 454 -14.15 11.99 -2.69
N ASN A 455 -13.88 10.97 -1.87
CA ASN A 455 -13.92 11.05 -0.41
C ASN A 455 -12.59 10.64 0.23
N GLY A 456 -11.51 10.62 -0.55
CA GLY A 456 -10.17 10.34 -0.06
C GLY A 456 -9.68 11.40 0.91
N ALA A 457 -8.92 10.96 1.92
CA ALA A 457 -8.40 11.79 3.00
C ALA A 457 -6.88 11.66 3.15
N ALA A 458 -6.27 12.66 3.75
CA ALA A 458 -4.86 12.62 4.11
C ALA A 458 -4.62 11.58 5.21
N VAL A 459 -3.63 10.71 4.99
CA VAL A 459 -3.03 9.85 6.02
C VAL A 459 -1.76 10.53 6.50
N LYS A 460 -1.70 10.81 7.79
CA LYS A 460 -0.56 11.49 8.45
C LYS A 460 -0.11 10.68 9.65
N ALA A 461 1.14 10.89 10.01
CA ALA A 461 1.72 10.32 11.21
C ALA A 461 1.67 11.26 12.40
#